data_c6e6afd3624b788151b6cf6d3f6245af
#
_entry.id   c6e6afd3624b788151b6cf6d3f6245af
#
_cell.length_a   1.000
_cell.length_b   1.000
_cell.length_c   1.000
_cell.angle_alpha   90.00
_cell.angle_beta   90.00
_cell.angle_gamma   90.00
#
_symmetry.space_group_name_H-M   'P 1'
#
loop_
_entity.id
_entity.type
_entity.pdbx_description
1 polymer ?
#
loop_
_entity_poly.entity_id
_entity_poly.type
_entity_poly.pdbx_seq_one_letter_code
_entity_poly.pdbx_strand_id
1 'polypeptide(L)'
;MKVRHLGGPLIVAAATLLAACGGGDKTASSAAASSSPTVAVEAAASQPAAAPAAEPSPGEKVYQGTCVMCHGSPAVGAPVLGNKDDWAPRVAQGKDVLYKHALEGFTGEKGAMPAHGGNPSLDETAIKAAVDYMVSKAQ
;
A
#
# COMPACT_ATOMS: atom_id res chain seq x y z
N MET A 1 -40.82 13.32 -19.63
CA MET A 1 -40.10 13.91 -20.77
C MET A 1 -39.11 12.91 -21.30
N LYS A 2 -39.30 12.44 -22.53
CA LYS A 2 -38.44 11.49 -23.23
C LYS A 2 -37.28 12.26 -23.84
N VAL A 3 -36.03 11.90 -23.54
CA VAL A 3 -34.88 12.30 -24.36
C VAL A 3 -34.19 11.03 -24.84
N ARG A 4 -34.37 10.82 -26.15
CA ARG A 4 -33.71 9.79 -26.96
C ARG A 4 -32.39 10.38 -27.41
N HIS A 5 -31.29 9.72 -27.22
CA HIS A 5 -30.08 9.97 -27.99
C HIS A 5 -29.66 8.69 -28.72
N LEU A 6 -29.83 8.79 -30.03
CA LEU A 6 -29.20 8.03 -31.09
C LEU A 6 -27.65 8.15 -30.94
N GLY A 7 -26.92 7.12 -31.02
CA GLY A 7 -26.44 6.50 -32.23
C GLY A 7 -25.09 7.04 -32.65
N GLY A 8 -24.13 6.16 -32.77
CA GLY A 8 -22.95 6.36 -33.59
C GLY A 8 -21.78 5.45 -33.19
N PRO A 9 -21.47 4.42 -34.00
CA PRO A 9 -20.26 3.64 -33.83
C PRO A 9 -19.10 4.33 -34.59
N LEU A 10 -17.94 4.42 -34.00
CA LEU A 10 -16.71 4.71 -34.71
C LEU A 10 -15.68 3.61 -34.42
N ILE A 11 -15.64 2.75 -35.42
CA ILE A 11 -14.54 1.80 -35.67
C ILE A 11 -13.35 2.58 -36.18
N VAL A 12 -12.21 2.45 -35.58
CA VAL A 12 -10.94 2.69 -36.27
C VAL A 12 -9.97 1.58 -35.90
N ALA A 13 -9.56 0.95 -36.97
CA ALA A 13 -8.69 -0.20 -37.07
C ALA A 13 -7.21 0.17 -36.94
N ALA A 14 -6.47 -0.86 -36.54
CA ALA A 14 -5.14 -1.28 -37.00
C ALA A 14 -3.95 -0.33 -36.92
N ALA A 15 -2.89 -0.83 -36.31
CA ALA A 15 -1.64 -1.07 -37.00
C ALA A 15 -0.66 -1.85 -36.12
N THR A 16 -0.37 -3.03 -36.57
CA THR A 16 0.76 -3.89 -36.27
C THR A 16 2.09 -3.26 -36.71
N LEU A 17 3.12 -3.37 -35.92
CA LEU A 17 4.49 -3.34 -36.38
C LEU A 17 5.36 -4.27 -35.54
N LEU A 18 5.76 -5.35 -36.15
CA LEU A 18 6.90 -6.23 -35.80
C LEU A 18 8.21 -5.55 -36.21
N ALA A 19 9.25 -5.72 -35.43
CA ALA A 19 10.65 -5.86 -35.84
C ALA A 19 11.46 -6.19 -34.58
N ALA A 20 11.96 -7.35 -34.41
CA ALA A 20 13.12 -8.01 -35.02
C ALA A 20 14.43 -7.67 -34.31
N CYS A 21 14.96 -8.67 -33.60
CA CYS A 21 16.26 -9.32 -33.78
C CYS A 21 17.53 -8.51 -33.73
N GLY A 22 18.45 -9.05 -32.95
CA GLY A 22 19.90 -8.92 -33.07
C GLY A 22 20.54 -9.04 -31.70
N GLY A 23 21.23 -10.02 -31.26
CA GLY A 23 22.12 -10.97 -31.91
C GLY A 23 23.57 -10.51 -31.81
N GLY A 24 24.41 -11.28 -31.11
CA GLY A 24 25.88 -11.12 -31.11
C GLY A 24 26.48 -11.15 -29.72
N ASP A 25 26.93 -12.23 -29.24
CA ASP A 25 28.07 -13.07 -29.50
C ASP A 25 29.39 -12.59 -28.88
N LYS A 26 29.90 -13.48 -28.00
CA LYS A 26 31.30 -13.94 -27.80
C LYS A 26 32.36 -12.90 -27.48
N THR A 27 33.21 -13.15 -26.56
CA THR A 27 34.29 -14.13 -26.33
C THR A 27 34.95 -13.73 -25.01
N ALA A 28 35.12 -14.60 -24.09
CA ALA A 28 36.27 -15.49 -23.85
C ALA A 28 37.59 -14.79 -23.51
N SER A 29 38.07 -15.24 -22.38
CA SER A 29 39.46 -15.58 -22.09
C SER A 29 40.26 -14.61 -21.23
N SER A 30 40.64 -15.12 -20.15
CA SER A 30 41.95 -15.57 -19.69
C SER A 30 42.59 -14.79 -18.58
N ALA A 31 42.72 -15.52 -17.51
CA ALA A 31 43.91 -15.80 -16.71
C ALA A 31 44.60 -14.71 -15.91
N ALA A 32 44.59 -15.04 -14.64
CA ALA A 32 45.71 -15.01 -13.71
C ALA A 32 46.42 -13.71 -13.40
N ALA A 33 46.31 -13.32 -12.16
CA ALA A 33 47.47 -13.20 -11.30
C ALA A 33 47.06 -12.88 -9.87
N SER A 34 47.51 -13.75 -9.00
CA SER A 34 47.74 -13.53 -7.58
C SER A 34 48.26 -12.14 -7.25
N SER A 35 47.66 -11.54 -6.27
CA SER A 35 48.37 -10.81 -5.22
C SER A 35 47.41 -10.45 -4.12
N SER A 36 47.48 -11.21 -3.03
CA SER A 36 47.10 -10.70 -1.73
C SER A 36 48.04 -9.55 -1.34
N PRO A 37 47.48 -8.50 -0.75
CA PRO A 37 47.99 -8.12 0.56
C PRO A 37 46.85 -7.89 1.57
N THR A 38 46.98 -8.59 2.69
CA THR A 38 47.11 -8.08 4.04
C THR A 38 46.09 -7.04 4.49
N VAL A 39 45.19 -7.56 5.32
CA VAL A 39 44.61 -6.97 6.55
C VAL A 39 44.74 -5.46 6.72
N ALA A 40 43.61 -4.81 6.61
CA ALA A 40 43.26 -3.73 7.50
C ALA A 40 41.95 -4.07 8.16
N VAL A 41 42.06 -4.55 9.37
CA VAL A 41 40.96 -4.54 10.35
C VAL A 41 40.77 -3.08 10.74
N GLU A 42 39.83 -2.41 10.08
CA GLU A 42 39.46 -1.07 10.51
C GLU A 42 37.97 -1.10 10.82
N ALA A 43 37.72 -0.90 12.11
CA ALA A 43 36.49 -0.42 12.71
C ALA A 43 35.20 -1.14 12.31
N ALA A 44 34.83 -2.11 13.12
CA ALA A 44 33.44 -2.44 13.37
C ALA A 44 32.70 -1.14 13.75
N ALA A 45 32.09 -0.53 12.76
CA ALA A 45 31.04 0.43 13.02
C ALA A 45 29.95 -0.33 13.75
N SER A 46 29.83 -0.09 15.04
CA SER A 46 28.71 -0.51 15.86
C SER A 46 27.44 -0.08 15.18
N GLN A 47 26.80 -1.00 14.45
CA GLN A 47 25.40 -0.82 14.11
C GLN A 47 24.67 -0.67 15.44
N PRO A 48 23.87 0.38 15.64
CA PRO A 48 22.98 0.44 16.77
C PRO A 48 22.18 -0.85 16.76
N ALA A 49 22.29 -1.64 17.84
CA ALA A 49 21.44 -2.79 18.02
C ALA A 49 20.00 -2.32 17.80
N ALA A 50 19.32 -2.88 16.79
CA ALA A 50 17.92 -2.63 16.59
C ALA A 50 17.23 -2.98 17.90
N ALA A 51 16.60 -1.98 18.52
CA ALA A 51 15.80 -2.21 19.72
C ALA A 51 14.82 -3.36 19.40
N PRO A 52 14.55 -4.26 20.35
CA PRO A 52 13.62 -5.36 20.14
C PRO A 52 12.35 -4.76 19.52
N ALA A 53 11.91 -5.25 18.37
CA ALA A 53 10.71 -4.79 17.74
C ALA A 53 9.57 -4.94 18.76
N ALA A 54 9.00 -3.82 19.20
CA ALA A 54 7.88 -3.85 20.14
C ALA A 54 6.78 -4.70 19.52
N GLU A 55 6.16 -5.56 20.31
CA GLU A 55 5.05 -6.39 19.81
C GLU A 55 3.96 -5.50 19.21
N PRO A 56 3.33 -5.95 18.09
CA PRO A 56 2.29 -5.17 17.45
C PRO A 56 1.16 -4.87 18.44
N SER A 57 0.73 -3.62 18.49
CA SER A 57 -0.41 -3.20 19.32
C SER A 57 -1.70 -3.94 18.93
N PRO A 58 -2.70 -4.03 19.80
CA PRO A 58 -3.98 -4.63 19.44
C PRO A 58 -4.59 -4.02 18.17
N GLY A 59 -4.55 -2.69 18.03
CA GLY A 59 -5.03 -2.01 16.84
C GLY A 59 -4.23 -2.32 15.58
N GLU A 60 -2.93 -2.47 15.71
CA GLU A 60 -2.07 -2.88 14.61
C GLU A 60 -2.39 -4.30 14.13
N LYS A 61 -2.60 -5.24 15.07
CA LYS A 61 -3.00 -6.62 14.71
C LYS A 61 -4.32 -6.66 13.94
N VAL A 62 -5.31 -5.86 14.36
CA VAL A 62 -6.59 -5.75 13.65
C VAL A 62 -6.40 -5.11 12.26
N TYR A 63 -5.60 -4.04 12.18
CA TYR A 63 -5.26 -3.42 10.91
C TYR A 63 -4.63 -4.44 9.95
N GLN A 64 -3.61 -5.15 10.39
CA GLN A 64 -2.91 -6.15 9.57
C GLN A 64 -3.80 -7.32 9.15
N GLY A 65 -4.74 -7.73 10.01
CA GLY A 65 -5.63 -8.85 9.74
C GLY A 65 -6.84 -8.52 8.86
N THR A 66 -7.27 -7.26 8.82
CA THR A 66 -8.52 -6.88 8.15
C THR A 66 -8.35 -5.63 7.29
N CYS A 67 -7.98 -4.51 7.86
CA CYS A 67 -8.06 -3.20 7.22
C CYS A 67 -7.03 -3.03 6.08
N VAL A 68 -5.86 -3.67 6.21
CA VAL A 68 -4.75 -3.60 5.26
C VAL A 68 -5.15 -4.04 3.86
N MET A 69 -6.13 -4.92 3.71
CA MET A 69 -6.59 -5.41 2.41
C MET A 69 -7.03 -4.27 1.48
N CYS A 70 -7.65 -3.24 2.05
CA CYS A 70 -8.09 -2.06 1.30
C CYS A 70 -7.19 -0.85 1.55
N HIS A 71 -6.71 -0.64 2.77
CA HIS A 71 -5.94 0.54 3.16
C HIS A 71 -4.41 0.35 3.06
N GLY A 72 -3.95 -0.80 2.63
CA GLY A 72 -2.52 -1.09 2.45
C GLY A 72 -1.96 -0.73 1.08
N SER A 73 -2.82 -0.53 0.08
CA SER A 73 -2.38 -0.20 -1.27
C SER A 73 -3.41 0.66 -2.02
N PRO A 74 -3.01 1.41 -3.05
CA PRO A 74 -3.92 2.25 -3.82
C PRO A 74 -4.82 1.46 -4.79
N ALA A 75 -4.65 0.15 -4.92
CA ALA A 75 -5.29 -0.66 -5.96
C ALA A 75 -6.83 -0.66 -5.90
N VAL A 76 -7.40 -0.52 -4.71
CA VAL A 76 -8.86 -0.50 -4.50
C VAL A 76 -9.43 0.92 -4.34
N GLY A 77 -8.59 1.94 -4.46
CA GLY A 77 -9.01 3.34 -4.35
C GLY A 77 -9.25 3.83 -2.91
N ALA A 78 -9.16 2.98 -1.91
CA ALA A 78 -9.29 3.39 -0.51
C ALA A 78 -8.14 4.32 -0.07
N PRO A 79 -8.34 5.17 0.95
CA PRO A 79 -7.25 5.98 1.52
C PRO A 79 -6.14 5.08 2.06
N VAL A 80 -4.94 5.20 1.48
CA VAL A 80 -3.81 4.35 1.85
C VAL A 80 -3.20 4.82 3.17
N LEU A 81 -2.91 3.89 4.07
CA LEU A 81 -2.25 4.19 5.34
C LEU A 81 -0.89 4.87 5.09
N GLY A 82 -0.62 5.97 5.79
CA GLY A 82 0.58 6.78 5.61
C GLY A 82 0.48 7.84 4.51
N ASN A 83 -0.56 7.84 3.69
CA ASN A 83 -0.81 8.93 2.74
C ASN A 83 -1.46 10.10 3.46
N LYS A 84 -0.66 11.09 3.82
CA LYS A 84 -1.13 12.26 4.59
C LYS A 84 -2.20 13.07 3.87
N ASP A 85 -2.11 13.22 2.57
CA ASP A 85 -3.07 13.99 1.77
C ASP A 85 -4.46 13.35 1.77
N ASP A 86 -4.50 12.02 1.67
CA ASP A 86 -5.75 11.27 1.77
C ASP A 86 -6.33 11.33 3.20
N TRP A 87 -5.47 11.31 4.21
CA TRP A 87 -5.91 11.18 5.61
C TRP A 87 -6.20 12.51 6.30
N ALA A 88 -5.51 13.60 5.94
CA ALA A 88 -5.69 14.89 6.63
C ALA A 88 -7.15 15.36 6.69
N PRO A 89 -7.93 15.36 5.59
CA PRO A 89 -9.33 15.78 5.64
C PRO A 89 -10.23 14.81 6.43
N ARG A 90 -9.81 13.55 6.58
CA ARG A 90 -10.53 12.54 7.37
C ARG A 90 -10.28 12.71 8.84
N VAL A 91 -9.03 12.85 9.23
CA VAL A 91 -8.62 13.09 10.62
C VAL A 91 -9.21 14.40 11.15
N ALA A 92 -9.33 15.42 10.31
CA ALA A 92 -9.95 16.71 10.66
C ALA A 92 -11.42 16.59 11.05
N GLN A 93 -12.12 15.53 10.64
CA GLN A 93 -13.53 15.28 11.06
C GLN A 93 -13.65 14.80 12.51
N GLY A 94 -12.54 14.38 13.10
CA GLY A 94 -12.50 13.82 14.44
C GLY A 94 -12.68 12.32 14.51
N LYS A 95 -12.17 11.71 15.58
CA LYS A 95 -12.16 10.26 15.75
C LYS A 95 -13.54 9.62 15.80
N ASP A 96 -14.52 10.30 16.43
CA ASP A 96 -15.87 9.76 16.56
C ASP A 96 -16.53 9.52 15.21
N VAL A 97 -16.30 10.41 14.25
CA VAL A 97 -16.77 10.22 12.86
C VAL A 97 -16.06 9.05 12.20
N LEU A 98 -14.76 8.90 12.40
CA LEU A 98 -14.00 7.78 11.86
C LEU A 98 -14.41 6.44 12.46
N TYR A 99 -14.67 6.39 13.77
CA TYR A 99 -15.22 5.20 14.44
C TYR A 99 -16.58 4.81 13.86
N LYS A 100 -17.46 5.80 13.69
CA LYS A 100 -18.78 5.56 13.09
C LYS A 100 -18.66 4.98 11.68
N HIS A 101 -17.80 5.56 10.84
CA HIS A 101 -17.58 5.06 9.48
C HIS A 101 -17.03 3.62 9.47
N ALA A 102 -16.16 3.29 10.41
CA ALA A 102 -15.61 1.94 10.49
C ALA A 102 -16.62 0.92 11.04
N LEU A 103 -17.50 1.33 11.96
CA LEU A 103 -18.51 0.47 12.56
C LEU A 103 -19.73 0.26 11.65
N GLU A 104 -20.22 1.32 11.04
CA GLU A 104 -21.47 1.31 10.26
C GLU A 104 -21.23 1.15 8.75
N GLY A 105 -19.98 1.33 8.31
CA GLY A 105 -19.64 1.48 6.91
C GLY A 105 -19.77 2.92 6.41
N PHE A 106 -19.17 3.19 5.27
CA PHE A 106 -19.16 4.52 4.68
C PHE A 106 -19.05 4.45 3.16
N THR A 107 -19.79 5.28 2.46
CA THR A 107 -19.65 5.48 1.02
C THR A 107 -19.30 6.92 0.72
N GLY A 108 -18.21 7.13 0.01
CA GLY A 108 -17.70 8.45 -0.36
C GLY A 108 -16.96 8.43 -1.69
N GLU A 109 -16.23 9.49 -1.98
CA GLU A 109 -15.50 9.68 -3.26
C GLU A 109 -14.46 8.58 -3.53
N LYS A 110 -13.89 8.00 -2.49
CA LYS A 110 -12.90 6.92 -2.58
C LYS A 110 -13.53 5.51 -2.64
N GLY A 111 -14.85 5.43 -2.81
CA GLY A 111 -15.58 4.18 -2.87
C GLY A 111 -16.35 3.85 -1.60
N ALA A 112 -16.72 2.57 -1.45
CA ALA A 112 -17.50 2.08 -0.34
C ALA A 112 -16.63 1.28 0.63
N MET A 113 -16.66 1.65 1.90
CA MET A 113 -16.08 0.91 3.01
C MET A 113 -17.20 0.10 3.68
N PRO A 114 -17.13 -1.22 3.73
CA PRO A 114 -18.12 -2.02 4.42
C PRO A 114 -18.03 -1.83 5.94
N ALA A 115 -19.16 -2.04 6.62
CA ALA A 115 -19.18 -2.07 8.08
C ALA A 115 -18.19 -3.08 8.63
N HIS A 116 -17.53 -2.75 9.75
CA HIS A 116 -16.51 -3.56 10.40
C HIS A 116 -15.31 -3.91 9.47
N GLY A 117 -15.08 -3.11 8.42
CA GLY A 117 -14.06 -3.43 7.41
C GLY A 117 -14.34 -4.73 6.64
N GLY A 118 -15.61 -5.19 6.62
CA GLY A 118 -16.04 -6.45 6.03
C GLY A 118 -15.84 -7.68 6.93
N ASN A 119 -15.41 -7.51 8.17
CA ASN A 119 -15.25 -8.59 9.14
C ASN A 119 -16.23 -8.44 10.33
N PRO A 120 -17.41 -9.07 10.29
CA PRO A 120 -18.44 -8.93 11.31
C PRO A 120 -18.06 -9.56 12.66
N SER A 121 -16.96 -10.30 12.75
CA SER A 121 -16.45 -10.89 14.00
C SER A 121 -15.66 -9.90 14.86
N LEU A 122 -15.31 -8.72 14.31
CA LEU A 122 -14.64 -7.68 15.07
C LEU A 122 -15.64 -6.94 15.96
N ASP A 123 -15.33 -6.84 17.23
CA ASP A 123 -16.09 -6.01 18.16
C ASP A 123 -15.73 -4.52 18.02
N GLU A 124 -16.55 -3.68 18.63
CA GLU A 124 -16.37 -2.22 18.60
C GLU A 124 -15.00 -1.78 19.14
N THR A 125 -14.52 -2.43 20.21
CA THR A 125 -13.25 -2.10 20.85
C THR A 125 -12.08 -2.36 19.91
N ALA A 126 -12.10 -3.51 19.25
CA ALA A 126 -11.08 -3.89 18.27
C ALA A 126 -11.06 -2.93 17.06
N ILE A 127 -12.24 -2.55 16.57
CA ILE A 127 -12.37 -1.61 15.46
C ILE A 127 -11.84 -0.23 15.86
N LYS A 128 -12.23 0.29 17.01
CA LYS A 128 -11.73 1.59 17.50
C LYS A 128 -10.21 1.58 17.68
N ALA A 129 -9.66 0.51 18.22
CA ALA A 129 -8.21 0.36 18.35
C ALA A 129 -7.50 0.38 16.98
N ALA A 130 -8.08 -0.27 15.96
CA ALA A 130 -7.54 -0.23 14.60
C ALA A 130 -7.59 1.17 13.99
N VAL A 131 -8.71 1.88 14.16
CA VAL A 131 -8.84 3.28 13.72
C VAL A 131 -7.80 4.17 14.41
N ASP A 132 -7.61 4.02 15.72
CA ASP A 132 -6.60 4.77 16.47
C ASP A 132 -5.18 4.51 15.95
N TYR A 133 -4.86 3.25 15.68
CA TYR A 133 -3.61 2.88 15.05
C TYR A 133 -3.45 3.56 13.68
N MET A 134 -4.47 3.48 12.82
CA MET A 134 -4.43 4.07 11.49
C MET A 134 -4.27 5.59 11.54
N VAL A 135 -5.01 6.28 12.41
CA VAL A 135 -4.88 7.73 12.62
C VAL A 135 -3.47 8.10 13.09
N SER A 136 -2.88 7.32 13.99
CA SER A 136 -1.51 7.56 14.47
C SER A 136 -0.44 7.45 13.38
N LYS A 137 -0.69 6.66 12.34
CA LYS A 137 0.22 6.47 11.19
C LYS A 137 -0.06 7.44 10.04
N ALA A 138 -1.19 8.13 10.08
CA ALA A 138 -1.66 9.02 9.03
C ALA A 138 -1.24 10.50 9.24
N GLN A 139 -0.63 10.82 10.38
CA GLN A 139 -0.21 12.18 10.76
C GLN A 139 1.27 12.45 10.43
#